data_86663ad678d98e89955405368a86a244
#
_entry.id   86663ad678d98e89955405368a86a244
#
_cell.length_a   1.000
_cell.length_b   1.000
_cell.length_c   1.000
_cell.angle_alpha   90.00
_cell.angle_beta   90.00
_cell.angle_gamma   90.00
#
_symmetry.space_group_name_H-M   'P 1'
#
loop_
_entity.id
_entity.type
_entity.pdbx_description
1 polymer ?
#
loop_
_entity_poly.entity_id
_entity_poly.type
_entity_poly.pdbx_seq_one_letter_code
_entity_poly.pdbx_strand_id
1 'polypeptide(L)'
;MENTILVGIVTQAQGIEKSKDYLDELDFLTITAGGKVLKRFVQRMNMPNPKTFIGSGKILEIKEFILANDVNTVIFDDELSPTQERNISKIFNCKVLDRTNLILDIFAQRATTSYAKTQVELAQCQYLLPRLKGMWTHLERQKGGIGMRGPGETEIETDRRIVRDKISLLKEKIKSIDKQMHVQRGNRGKLIRVAIVGYTNVGKSTIMNLLSKSKVFAEDKLFATLDTTVRKIVIRNLPFLLSDTVGFIRKLPTQLIESFKSTLDEVREADLLLHVVDISHSNFEEHIGAVEKTLDEIKSLGKPSIMVFNKIDNYEPVNYDKDDLIAERDKSNFSIEEWEHTWMNKLGDKVKFISAINKTNIEELKECLYNEVRKIHITRFPYNDFLYPEIN
;
A
#
# COMPACT_ATOMS: atom_id res chain seq x y z
N MET A 1 15.66 17.64 6.48
CA MET A 1 15.14 16.85 5.35
C MET A 1 16.32 16.36 4.53
N GLU A 2 16.36 15.08 4.18
CA GLU A 2 17.43 14.52 3.33
C GLU A 2 17.19 14.89 1.86
N ASN A 3 18.20 15.43 1.19
CA ASN A 3 18.16 15.71 -0.24
C ASN A 3 18.16 14.38 -1.00
N THR A 4 17.13 14.15 -1.80
CA THR A 4 16.86 12.85 -2.42
C THR A 4 16.65 13.01 -3.92
N ILE A 5 17.06 12.03 -4.69
CA ILE A 5 16.71 11.90 -6.11
C ILE A 5 15.98 10.59 -6.35
N LEU A 6 15.09 10.59 -7.33
CA LEU A 6 14.32 9.43 -7.72
C LEU A 6 14.80 8.87 -9.05
N VAL A 7 14.82 7.55 -9.16
CA VAL A 7 15.27 6.85 -10.37
C VAL A 7 14.22 5.81 -10.78
N GLY A 8 13.74 5.92 -12.00
CA GLY A 8 12.79 4.97 -12.60
C GLY A 8 13.23 4.48 -13.97
N ILE A 9 12.76 3.31 -14.37
CA ILE A 9 12.91 2.80 -15.72
C ILE A 9 11.55 2.81 -16.44
N VAL A 10 11.59 3.07 -17.74
CA VAL A 10 10.42 2.96 -18.63
C VAL A 10 10.68 1.77 -19.56
N THR A 11 9.84 0.76 -19.45
CA THR A 11 9.85 -0.37 -20.38
C THR A 11 8.92 -0.11 -21.56
N GLN A 12 9.05 -0.87 -22.65
CA GLN A 12 8.14 -0.75 -23.82
C GLN A 12 6.67 -1.02 -23.45
N ALA A 13 6.43 -1.86 -22.44
CA ALA A 13 5.09 -2.19 -21.96
C ALA A 13 4.48 -1.07 -21.08
N GLN A 14 5.30 -0.13 -20.58
CA GLN A 14 4.87 0.99 -19.74
C GLN A 14 5.00 2.27 -20.55
N GLY A 15 3.89 2.94 -20.85
CA GLY A 15 3.90 4.25 -21.49
C GLY A 15 4.63 5.29 -20.62
N ILE A 16 5.05 6.41 -21.25
CA ILE A 16 5.77 7.49 -20.53
C ILE A 16 4.89 8.11 -19.44
N GLU A 17 3.60 8.27 -19.72
CA GLU A 17 2.62 8.83 -18.76
C GLU A 17 2.53 8.00 -17.50
N LYS A 18 2.39 6.68 -17.63
CA LYS A 18 2.38 5.76 -16.48
C LYS A 18 3.66 5.83 -15.64
N SER A 19 4.81 6.00 -16.28
CA SER A 19 6.08 6.15 -15.57
C SER A 19 6.16 7.46 -14.80
N LYS A 20 5.52 8.52 -15.27
CA LYS A 20 5.40 9.79 -14.55
C LYS A 20 4.57 9.59 -13.29
N ASP A 21 3.39 8.99 -13.40
CA ASP A 21 2.50 8.72 -12.26
C ASP A 21 3.18 7.83 -11.21
N TYR A 22 3.98 6.86 -11.65
CA TYR A 22 4.75 6.00 -10.75
C TYR A 22 5.83 6.77 -9.98
N LEU A 23 6.48 7.74 -10.61
CA LEU A 23 7.43 8.60 -9.95
C LEU A 23 6.75 9.69 -9.10
N ASP A 24 5.54 10.12 -9.44
CA ASP A 24 4.72 10.99 -8.59
C ASP A 24 4.33 10.27 -7.29
N GLU A 25 3.95 9.00 -7.37
CA GLU A 25 3.69 8.17 -6.19
C GLU A 25 4.96 7.96 -5.34
N LEU A 26 6.11 7.69 -5.97
CA LEU A 26 7.39 7.54 -5.28
C LEU A 26 7.84 8.85 -4.61
N ASP A 27 7.59 9.99 -5.24
CA ASP A 27 7.85 11.33 -4.68
C ASP A 27 7.01 11.52 -3.41
N PHE A 28 5.72 11.21 -3.47
CA PHE A 28 4.83 11.32 -2.32
C PHE A 28 5.23 10.37 -1.17
N LEU A 29 5.69 9.14 -1.50
CA LEU A 29 6.30 8.23 -0.51
C LEU A 29 7.55 8.84 0.14
N THR A 30 8.42 9.44 -0.67
CA THR A 30 9.66 10.08 -0.20
C THR A 30 9.38 11.25 0.73
N ILE A 31 8.42 12.11 0.38
CA ILE A 31 7.97 13.21 1.24
C ILE A 31 7.37 12.67 2.55
N THR A 32 6.58 11.60 2.47
CA THR A 32 6.00 10.94 3.65
C THR A 32 7.08 10.40 4.59
N ALA A 33 8.20 9.92 4.06
CA ALA A 33 9.37 9.50 4.83
C ALA A 33 10.25 10.65 5.35
N GLY A 34 9.93 11.91 5.00
CA GLY A 34 10.68 13.10 5.41
C GLY A 34 11.82 13.50 4.48
N GLY A 35 11.90 12.92 3.27
CA GLY A 35 12.83 13.31 2.22
C GLY A 35 12.37 14.55 1.43
N LYS A 36 13.32 15.21 0.74
CA LYS A 36 13.06 16.28 -0.21
C LYS A 36 13.57 15.85 -1.58
N VAL A 37 12.68 15.71 -2.54
CA VAL A 37 13.05 15.31 -3.91
C VAL A 37 13.58 16.52 -4.68
N LEU A 38 14.82 16.40 -5.18
CA LEU A 38 15.47 17.43 -5.97
C LEU A 38 15.28 17.22 -7.47
N LYS A 39 15.36 15.96 -7.92
CA LYS A 39 15.26 15.61 -9.34
C LYS A 39 14.80 14.17 -9.53
N ARG A 40 14.13 13.93 -10.64
CA ARG A 40 13.69 12.61 -11.09
C ARG A 40 14.49 12.23 -12.32
N PHE A 41 15.06 11.02 -12.33
CA PHE A 41 15.79 10.46 -13.45
C PHE A 41 15.01 9.29 -14.03
N VAL A 42 14.86 9.31 -15.34
CA VAL A 42 14.15 8.25 -16.07
C VAL A 42 15.06 7.70 -17.16
N GLN A 43 15.06 6.39 -17.32
CA GLN A 43 15.75 5.74 -18.44
C GLN A 43 14.82 4.76 -19.14
N ARG A 44 14.75 4.85 -20.46
CA ARG A 44 14.07 3.85 -21.30
C ARG A 44 14.97 2.63 -21.47
N MET A 45 14.47 1.49 -21.04
CA MET A 45 15.19 0.20 -21.15
C MET A 45 14.18 -0.94 -21.29
N ASN A 46 14.49 -1.93 -22.12
CA ASN A 46 13.66 -3.13 -22.22
C ASN A 46 13.81 -4.05 -21.02
N MET A 47 15.03 -4.14 -20.48
CA MET A 47 15.35 -4.93 -19.29
C MET A 47 16.31 -4.16 -18.38
N PRO A 48 16.17 -4.25 -17.04
CA PRO A 48 17.10 -3.68 -16.08
C PRO A 48 18.51 -4.27 -16.26
N ASN A 49 19.54 -3.44 -16.06
CA ASN A 49 20.90 -3.92 -16.08
C ASN A 49 21.15 -4.84 -14.86
N PRO A 50 21.67 -6.08 -15.06
CA PRO A 50 21.90 -7.03 -13.98
C PRO A 50 22.88 -6.55 -12.89
N LYS A 51 23.80 -5.62 -13.24
CA LYS A 51 24.83 -5.13 -12.30
C LYS A 51 24.44 -3.82 -11.61
N THR A 52 23.75 -2.92 -12.30
CA THR A 52 23.55 -1.53 -11.86
C THR A 52 22.09 -1.05 -12.04
N PHE A 53 21.17 -1.93 -12.41
CA PHE A 53 19.77 -1.65 -12.69
C PHE A 53 19.56 -0.72 -13.89
N ILE A 54 20.30 0.39 -13.98
CA ILE A 54 20.32 1.38 -15.07
C ILE A 54 21.64 1.28 -15.87
N GLY A 55 21.66 1.87 -17.06
CA GLY A 55 22.82 1.89 -17.94
C GLY A 55 23.96 2.77 -17.43
N SER A 56 25.19 2.50 -17.90
CA SER A 56 26.41 3.19 -17.47
C SER A 56 26.38 4.70 -17.69
N GLY A 57 25.85 5.14 -18.85
CA GLY A 57 25.71 6.59 -19.13
C GLY A 57 24.81 7.31 -18.13
N LYS A 58 23.66 6.67 -17.78
CA LYS A 58 22.74 7.24 -16.78
C LYS A 58 23.37 7.24 -15.36
N ILE A 59 24.17 6.24 -15.04
CA ILE A 59 24.94 6.19 -13.78
C ILE A 59 25.89 7.39 -13.68
N LEU A 60 26.59 7.73 -14.75
CA LEU A 60 27.53 8.89 -14.76
C LEU A 60 26.75 10.21 -14.60
N GLU A 61 25.69 10.40 -15.35
CA GLU A 61 24.81 11.58 -15.23
C GLU A 61 24.30 11.78 -13.80
N ILE A 62 23.81 10.71 -13.17
CA ILE A 62 23.32 10.75 -11.79
C ILE A 62 24.48 11.07 -10.82
N LYS A 63 25.63 10.45 -10.99
CA LYS A 63 26.80 10.68 -10.14
C LYS A 63 27.28 12.14 -10.19
N GLU A 64 27.33 12.74 -11.37
CA GLU A 64 27.66 14.16 -11.53
C GLU A 64 26.63 15.05 -10.82
N PHE A 65 25.34 14.72 -10.94
CA PHE A 65 24.29 15.47 -10.25
C PHE A 65 24.39 15.34 -8.72
N ILE A 66 24.69 14.15 -8.19
CA ILE A 66 24.89 13.91 -6.75
C ILE A 66 25.99 14.81 -6.20
N LEU A 67 27.13 14.87 -6.90
CA LEU A 67 28.29 15.67 -6.49
C LEU A 67 28.00 17.18 -6.55
N ALA A 68 27.21 17.62 -7.53
CA ALA A 68 26.88 19.03 -7.71
C ALA A 68 25.82 19.57 -6.75
N ASN A 69 24.95 18.70 -6.18
CA ASN A 69 23.76 19.13 -5.44
C ASN A 69 23.67 18.58 -4.01
N ASP A 70 24.74 18.04 -3.46
CA ASP A 70 24.80 17.49 -2.10
C ASP A 70 23.64 16.50 -1.81
N VAL A 71 23.46 15.53 -2.72
CA VAL A 71 22.42 14.51 -2.60
C VAL A 71 22.82 13.44 -1.58
N ASN A 72 21.97 13.22 -0.59
CA ASN A 72 22.23 12.25 0.47
C ASN A 72 21.71 10.86 0.12
N THR A 73 20.58 10.78 -0.61
CA THR A 73 19.87 9.53 -0.84
C THR A 73 19.38 9.40 -2.30
N VAL A 74 19.53 8.22 -2.87
CA VAL A 74 19.00 7.86 -4.18
C VAL A 74 17.96 6.76 -3.99
N ILE A 75 16.74 6.96 -4.52
CA ILE A 75 15.65 5.99 -4.38
C ILE A 75 15.23 5.48 -5.77
N PHE A 76 15.19 4.16 -5.88
CA PHE A 76 14.73 3.46 -7.10
C PHE A 76 13.27 3.03 -6.96
N ASP A 77 12.45 3.19 -8.02
CA ASP A 77 11.02 2.82 -8.02
C ASP A 77 10.79 1.29 -8.07
N ASP A 78 11.80 0.53 -8.40
CA ASP A 78 11.77 -0.92 -8.43
C ASP A 78 12.65 -1.52 -7.33
N GLU A 79 12.37 -2.78 -6.96
CA GLU A 79 13.20 -3.52 -6.03
C GLU A 79 14.57 -3.81 -6.64
N LEU A 80 15.63 -3.50 -5.91
CA LEU A 80 17.01 -3.78 -6.31
C LEU A 80 17.45 -5.13 -5.76
N SER A 81 18.16 -5.90 -6.58
CA SER A 81 18.88 -7.05 -6.07
C SER A 81 20.02 -6.60 -5.13
N PRO A 82 20.41 -7.43 -4.14
CA PRO A 82 21.52 -7.10 -3.24
C PRO A 82 22.83 -6.72 -3.96
N THR A 83 23.05 -7.29 -5.13
CA THR A 83 24.23 -7.00 -5.95
C THR A 83 24.13 -5.63 -6.63
N GLN A 84 22.95 -5.28 -7.16
CA GLN A 84 22.71 -3.98 -7.76
C GLN A 84 22.84 -2.86 -6.74
N GLU A 85 22.17 -2.98 -5.60
CA GLU A 85 22.22 -2.01 -4.50
C GLU A 85 23.66 -1.75 -4.05
N ARG A 86 24.45 -2.82 -3.81
CA ARG A 86 25.86 -2.72 -3.44
C ARG A 86 26.69 -2.00 -4.50
N ASN A 87 26.54 -2.37 -5.77
CA ASN A 87 27.31 -1.78 -6.86
C ASN A 87 27.00 -0.30 -7.05
N ILE A 88 25.72 0.07 -7.01
CA ILE A 88 25.25 1.45 -7.14
C ILE A 88 25.72 2.29 -5.96
N SER A 89 25.59 1.81 -4.73
CA SER A 89 26.05 2.50 -3.51
C SER A 89 27.55 2.78 -3.55
N LYS A 90 28.36 1.84 -4.06
CA LYS A 90 29.82 2.05 -4.25
C LYS A 90 30.13 3.15 -5.30
N ILE A 91 29.33 3.23 -6.37
CA ILE A 91 29.55 4.21 -7.43
C ILE A 91 29.12 5.61 -6.99
N PHE A 92 27.97 5.73 -6.34
CA PHE A 92 27.38 7.00 -5.93
C PHE A 92 27.97 7.54 -4.63
N ASN A 93 28.52 6.66 -3.79
CA ASN A 93 29.03 7.01 -2.46
C ASN A 93 28.01 7.74 -1.58
N CYS A 94 26.73 7.41 -1.72
CA CYS A 94 25.60 7.91 -0.94
C CYS A 94 24.66 6.76 -0.59
N LYS A 95 23.64 7.05 0.24
CA LYS A 95 22.60 6.09 0.60
C LYS A 95 21.80 5.72 -0.63
N VAL A 96 21.61 4.43 -0.88
CA VAL A 96 20.77 3.90 -1.97
C VAL A 96 19.64 3.11 -1.34
N LEU A 97 18.43 3.44 -1.71
CA LEU A 97 17.22 2.75 -1.29
C LEU A 97 16.47 2.27 -2.53
N ASP A 98 15.71 1.23 -2.37
CA ASP A 98 14.67 0.84 -3.31
C ASP A 98 13.28 1.13 -2.73
N ARG A 99 12.25 0.99 -3.55
CA ARG A 99 10.86 1.19 -3.16
C ARG A 99 10.47 0.35 -1.94
N THR A 100 10.94 -0.90 -1.88
CA THR A 100 10.65 -1.82 -0.77
C THR A 100 11.20 -1.30 0.55
N ASN A 101 12.45 -0.86 0.56
CA ASN A 101 13.09 -0.30 1.75
C ASN A 101 12.42 1.00 2.21
N LEU A 102 12.08 1.89 1.27
CA LEU A 102 11.36 3.13 1.58
C LEU A 102 10.00 2.85 2.25
N ILE A 103 9.23 1.89 1.72
CA ILE A 103 7.94 1.50 2.32
C ILE A 103 8.15 0.91 3.73
N LEU A 104 9.18 0.07 3.92
CA LEU A 104 9.53 -0.48 5.23
C LEU A 104 9.92 0.61 6.24
N ASP A 105 10.64 1.63 5.81
CA ASP A 105 11.01 2.78 6.66
C ASP A 105 9.76 3.59 7.07
N ILE A 106 8.83 3.86 6.13
CA ILE A 106 7.57 4.54 6.44
C ILE A 106 6.77 3.74 7.47
N PHE A 107 6.69 2.42 7.29
CA PHE A 107 5.98 1.56 8.22
C PHE A 107 6.63 1.51 9.60
N ALA A 108 7.96 1.51 9.67
CA ALA A 108 8.68 1.57 10.94
C ALA A 108 8.39 2.85 11.72
N GLN A 109 8.25 3.98 11.02
CA GLN A 109 7.90 5.26 11.63
C GLN A 109 6.43 5.33 12.08
N ARG A 110 5.52 4.63 11.37
CA ARG A 110 4.07 4.67 11.61
C ARG A 110 3.56 3.62 12.57
N ALA A 111 4.29 2.53 12.79
CA ALA A 111 3.89 1.45 13.69
C ALA A 111 3.78 1.96 15.14
N THR A 112 2.58 1.97 15.70
CA THR A 112 2.33 2.43 17.07
C THR A 112 2.18 1.26 18.02
N THR A 113 1.45 0.21 17.64
CA THR A 113 1.24 -0.97 18.46
C THR A 113 2.46 -1.87 18.53
N SER A 114 2.62 -2.60 19.64
CA SER A 114 3.68 -3.62 19.80
C SER A 114 3.60 -4.69 18.69
N TYR A 115 2.38 -4.99 18.24
CA TYR A 115 2.14 -5.96 17.19
C TYR A 115 2.64 -5.45 15.83
N ALA A 116 2.21 -4.27 15.39
CA ALA A 116 2.69 -3.67 14.15
C ALA A 116 4.22 -3.47 14.13
N LYS A 117 4.80 -3.02 15.24
CA LYS A 117 6.26 -2.92 15.39
C LYS A 117 6.96 -4.26 15.16
N THR A 118 6.43 -5.34 15.76
CA THR A 118 6.99 -6.69 15.61
C THR A 118 6.89 -7.18 14.14
N GLN A 119 5.79 -6.87 13.46
CA GLN A 119 5.59 -7.22 12.05
C GLN A 119 6.56 -6.46 11.12
N VAL A 120 6.68 -5.15 11.32
CA VAL A 120 7.60 -4.33 10.53
C VAL A 120 9.05 -4.77 10.76
N GLU A 121 9.43 -5.03 12.01
CA GLU A 121 10.77 -5.52 12.36
C GLU A 121 11.07 -6.87 11.70
N LEU A 122 10.09 -7.79 11.66
CA LEU A 122 10.20 -9.04 10.94
C LEU A 122 10.46 -8.81 9.44
N ALA A 123 9.66 -7.96 8.80
CA ALA A 123 9.82 -7.64 7.38
C ALA A 123 11.17 -6.99 7.08
N GLN A 124 11.63 -6.06 7.92
CA GLN A 124 12.97 -5.46 7.80
C GLN A 124 14.08 -6.50 7.93
N CYS A 125 14.00 -7.42 8.90
CA CYS A 125 14.97 -8.50 9.04
C CYS A 125 14.98 -9.44 7.82
N GLN A 126 13.82 -9.76 7.26
CA GLN A 126 13.71 -10.59 6.06
C GLN A 126 14.30 -9.89 4.82
N TYR A 127 14.04 -8.59 4.66
CA TYR A 127 14.62 -7.78 3.59
C TYR A 127 16.15 -7.64 3.72
N LEU A 128 16.65 -7.46 4.95
CA LEU A 128 18.07 -7.28 5.23
C LEU A 128 18.88 -8.57 5.05
N LEU A 129 18.32 -9.73 5.41
CA LEU A 129 19.03 -11.02 5.44
C LEU A 129 19.81 -11.36 4.16
N PRO A 130 19.23 -11.24 2.93
CA PRO A 130 19.99 -11.48 1.69
C PRO A 130 21.02 -10.38 1.39
N ARG A 131 20.88 -9.19 1.96
CA ARG A 131 21.73 -8.00 1.73
C ARG A 131 22.96 -7.93 2.64
N LEU A 132 22.98 -8.66 3.74
CA LEU A 132 24.10 -8.69 4.70
C LEU A 132 25.45 -9.04 4.06
N LYS A 133 25.47 -9.90 3.03
CA LYS A 133 26.70 -10.32 2.33
C LYS A 133 27.47 -9.17 1.67
N GLY A 134 26.88 -7.99 1.51
CA GLY A 134 27.51 -6.84 0.86
C GLY A 134 27.93 -5.71 1.79
N MET A 135 27.54 -5.76 3.06
CA MET A 135 27.77 -4.65 4.00
C MET A 135 29.20 -4.59 4.54
N TRP A 136 29.92 -5.73 4.58
CA TRP A 136 31.27 -5.87 5.15
C TRP A 136 32.38 -5.90 4.08
N THR A 137 32.33 -4.97 3.13
CA THR A 137 33.29 -4.99 1.99
C THR A 137 34.73 -4.79 2.36
N HIS A 138 35.06 -4.22 3.52
CA HIS A 138 36.43 -4.06 4.01
C HIS A 138 37.01 -5.36 4.60
N LEU A 139 36.14 -6.22 5.15
CA LEU A 139 36.56 -7.51 5.71
C LEU A 139 36.59 -8.63 4.65
N GLU A 140 35.82 -8.54 3.57
CA GLU A 140 35.87 -9.47 2.44
C GLU A 140 37.26 -9.55 1.77
N ARG A 141 38.11 -8.51 1.93
CA ARG A 141 39.46 -8.43 1.37
C ARG A 141 40.52 -9.14 2.24
N GLN A 142 40.23 -9.43 3.49
CA GLN A 142 41.11 -10.21 4.36
C GLN A 142 40.90 -11.70 4.11
N LYS A 143 41.59 -12.24 3.10
CA LYS A 143 41.59 -13.68 2.83
C LYS A 143 42.33 -14.44 3.95
N GLY A 144 41.68 -15.45 4.49
CA GLY A 144 42.37 -16.47 5.25
C GLY A 144 43.41 -17.22 4.37
N GLY A 145 44.35 -17.93 4.96
CA GLY A 145 45.28 -18.81 4.24
C GLY A 145 44.53 -19.89 3.42
N ILE A 146 45.28 -20.61 2.58
CA ILE A 146 44.73 -21.68 1.74
C ILE A 146 43.92 -22.67 2.59
N GLY A 147 42.61 -22.78 2.35
CA GLY A 147 41.69 -23.66 3.10
C GLY A 147 41.15 -23.10 4.42
N MET A 148 41.52 -21.86 4.82
CA MET A 148 40.98 -21.22 6.01
C MET A 148 39.95 -20.13 5.63
N ARG A 149 38.85 -20.08 6.38
CA ARG A 149 37.85 -18.97 6.28
C ARG A 149 38.50 -17.69 6.83
N GLY A 150 38.39 -16.60 6.09
CA GLY A 150 38.85 -15.29 6.57
C GLY A 150 37.97 -14.76 7.71
N PRO A 151 38.45 -13.81 8.54
CA PRO A 151 37.70 -13.24 9.66
C PRO A 151 36.38 -12.59 9.20
N GLY A 152 36.36 -12.02 7.99
CA GLY A 152 35.14 -11.44 7.42
C GLY A 152 34.04 -12.45 7.06
N GLU A 153 34.41 -13.71 6.70
CA GLU A 153 33.42 -14.77 6.43
C GLU A 153 32.76 -15.25 7.73
N THR A 154 33.49 -15.34 8.82
CA THR A 154 32.98 -15.73 10.15
C THR A 154 32.06 -14.66 10.74
N GLU A 155 32.36 -13.39 10.54
CA GLU A 155 31.53 -12.29 11.01
C GLU A 155 30.18 -12.22 10.21
N ILE A 156 30.23 -12.33 8.89
CA ILE A 156 29.05 -12.38 8.04
C ILE A 156 28.15 -13.58 8.38
N GLU A 157 28.72 -14.74 8.64
CA GLU A 157 27.96 -15.93 9.06
C GLU A 157 27.33 -15.74 10.44
N THR A 158 28.03 -15.07 11.34
CA THR A 158 27.54 -14.75 12.69
C THR A 158 26.36 -13.77 12.60
N ASP A 159 26.51 -12.69 11.84
CA ASP A 159 25.43 -11.72 11.64
C ASP A 159 24.20 -12.36 11.00
N ARG A 160 24.41 -13.22 9.99
CA ARG A 160 23.33 -13.98 9.37
C ARG A 160 22.61 -14.89 10.35
N ARG A 161 23.36 -15.53 11.26
CA ARG A 161 22.79 -16.37 12.31
C ARG A 161 21.96 -15.53 13.26
N ILE A 162 22.50 -14.41 13.75
CA ILE A 162 21.79 -13.49 14.64
C ILE A 162 20.48 -13.01 14.00
N VAL A 163 20.51 -12.61 12.73
CA VAL A 163 19.29 -12.15 12.03
C VAL A 163 18.30 -13.29 11.81
N ARG A 164 18.76 -14.52 11.52
CA ARG A 164 17.87 -15.69 11.41
C ARG A 164 17.21 -16.05 12.75
N ASP A 165 17.98 -16.03 13.83
CA ASP A 165 17.47 -16.30 15.16
C ASP A 165 16.44 -15.22 15.56
N LYS A 166 16.72 -13.96 15.23
CA LYS A 166 15.78 -12.86 15.43
C LYS A 166 14.50 -13.05 14.61
N ILE A 167 14.59 -13.44 13.35
CA ILE A 167 13.42 -13.76 12.51
C ILE A 167 12.57 -14.87 13.14
N SER A 168 13.21 -15.93 13.65
CA SER A 168 12.51 -17.04 14.30
C SER A 168 11.79 -16.58 15.56
N LEU A 169 12.46 -15.79 16.41
CA LEU A 169 11.87 -15.23 17.63
C LEU A 169 10.67 -14.32 17.32
N LEU A 170 10.81 -13.44 16.31
CA LEU A 170 9.73 -12.53 15.91
C LEU A 170 8.52 -13.30 15.35
N LYS A 171 8.75 -14.38 14.57
CA LYS A 171 7.67 -15.25 14.07
C LYS A 171 6.92 -15.94 15.21
N GLU A 172 7.62 -16.43 16.23
CA GLU A 172 6.99 -17.03 17.41
C GLU A 172 6.16 -15.99 18.20
N LYS A 173 6.71 -14.77 18.37
CA LYS A 173 6.02 -13.68 19.04
C LYS A 173 4.74 -13.30 18.30
N ILE A 174 4.78 -13.14 16.97
CA ILE A 174 3.60 -12.86 16.16
C ILE A 174 2.57 -13.98 16.32
N LYS A 175 2.98 -15.25 16.22
CA LYS A 175 2.09 -16.40 16.38
C LYS A 175 1.40 -16.44 17.74
N SER A 176 2.09 -16.02 18.81
CA SER A 176 1.49 -15.94 20.15
C SER A 176 0.46 -14.83 20.25
N ILE A 177 0.74 -13.66 19.66
CA ILE A 177 -0.19 -12.52 19.62
C ILE A 177 -1.42 -12.88 18.77
N ASP A 178 -1.23 -13.52 17.61
CA ASP A 178 -2.34 -13.97 16.74
C ASP A 178 -3.31 -14.90 17.50
N LYS A 179 -2.80 -15.84 18.30
CA LYS A 179 -3.65 -16.69 19.13
C LYS A 179 -4.48 -15.88 20.12
N GLN A 180 -3.88 -14.88 20.79
CA GLN A 180 -4.60 -14.02 21.73
C GLN A 180 -5.65 -13.17 21.01
N MET A 181 -5.32 -12.61 19.86
CA MET A 181 -6.24 -11.83 19.04
C MET A 181 -7.40 -12.68 18.53
N HIS A 182 -7.15 -13.93 18.12
CA HIS A 182 -8.19 -14.86 17.69
C HIS A 182 -9.21 -15.15 18.80
N VAL A 183 -8.76 -15.33 20.05
CA VAL A 183 -9.65 -15.50 21.22
C VAL A 183 -10.48 -14.23 21.46
N GLN A 184 -9.86 -13.05 21.39
CA GLN A 184 -10.58 -11.77 21.55
C GLN A 184 -11.59 -11.53 20.41
N ARG A 185 -11.25 -11.93 19.19
CA ARG A 185 -12.12 -11.83 18.01
C ARG A 185 -13.32 -12.80 18.10
N GLY A 186 -13.14 -13.98 18.69
CA GLY A 186 -14.22 -14.97 18.91
C GLY A 186 -15.40 -14.39 19.68
N ASN A 187 -15.15 -13.50 20.65
CA ASN A 187 -16.19 -12.81 21.41
C ASN A 187 -16.97 -11.75 20.60
N ARG A 188 -16.48 -11.36 19.42
CA ARG A 188 -17.14 -10.41 18.50
C ARG A 188 -18.10 -11.09 17.51
N GLY A 189 -18.30 -12.41 17.61
CA GLY A 189 -18.94 -13.28 16.61
C GLY A 189 -20.42 -13.04 16.29
N LYS A 190 -21.10 -12.11 16.99
CA LYS A 190 -22.52 -11.82 16.77
C LYS A 190 -22.79 -10.64 15.81
N LEU A 191 -21.77 -9.88 15.41
CA LEU A 191 -21.93 -8.72 14.53
C LEU A 191 -21.36 -8.97 13.15
N ILE A 192 -22.01 -8.44 12.13
CA ILE A 192 -21.49 -8.43 10.76
C ILE A 192 -20.23 -7.59 10.73
N ARG A 193 -19.22 -8.05 9.99
CA ARG A 193 -17.93 -7.38 9.85
C ARG A 193 -17.80 -6.78 8.46
N VAL A 194 -17.58 -5.48 8.41
CA VAL A 194 -17.33 -4.74 7.17
C VAL A 194 -15.88 -4.23 7.20
N ALA A 195 -15.09 -4.55 6.18
CA ALA A 195 -13.73 -4.01 6.07
C ALA A 195 -13.66 -2.97 4.95
N ILE A 196 -13.08 -1.81 5.26
CA ILE A 196 -12.78 -0.80 4.25
C ILE A 196 -11.46 -1.16 3.59
N VAL A 197 -11.47 -1.38 2.28
CA VAL A 197 -10.30 -1.67 1.47
C VAL A 197 -10.15 -0.63 0.37
N GLY A 198 -8.96 -0.46 -0.15
CA GLY A 198 -8.69 0.49 -1.23
C GLY A 198 -7.25 0.96 -1.23
N TYR A 199 -6.86 1.63 -2.28
CA TYR A 199 -5.52 2.16 -2.45
C TYR A 199 -5.15 3.16 -1.34
N THR A 200 -3.89 3.51 -1.20
CA THR A 200 -3.47 4.57 -0.25
C THR A 200 -4.07 5.91 -0.65
N ASN A 201 -4.38 6.74 0.34
CA ASN A 201 -4.89 8.10 0.17
C ASN A 201 -6.24 8.25 -0.58
N VAL A 202 -7.04 7.20 -0.72
CA VAL A 202 -8.38 7.28 -1.34
C VAL A 202 -9.46 7.80 -0.39
N GLY A 203 -9.13 8.08 0.88
CA GLY A 203 -10.06 8.61 1.87
C GLY A 203 -10.73 7.56 2.77
N LYS A 204 -10.14 6.36 2.96
CA LYS A 204 -10.68 5.29 3.83
C LYS A 204 -10.96 5.77 5.25
N SER A 205 -9.97 6.36 5.90
CA SER A 205 -10.10 6.84 7.28
C SER A 205 -11.06 8.02 7.41
N THR A 206 -11.20 8.84 6.36
CA THR A 206 -12.20 9.91 6.29
C THR A 206 -13.61 9.34 6.26
N ILE A 207 -13.87 8.32 5.43
CA ILE A 207 -15.15 7.62 5.37
C ILE A 207 -15.44 6.92 6.71
N MET A 208 -14.43 6.27 7.31
CA MET A 208 -14.57 5.67 8.64
C MET A 208 -15.03 6.69 9.68
N ASN A 209 -14.46 7.90 9.68
CA ASN A 209 -14.82 8.98 10.59
C ASN A 209 -16.25 9.50 10.35
N LEU A 210 -16.66 9.63 9.10
CA LEU A 210 -18.01 10.05 8.74
C LEU A 210 -19.07 9.04 9.20
N LEU A 211 -18.80 7.75 9.02
CA LEU A 211 -19.73 6.70 9.40
C LEU A 211 -19.77 6.46 10.91
N SER A 212 -18.66 6.64 11.61
CA SER A 212 -18.54 6.35 13.05
C SER A 212 -18.91 7.52 13.97
N LYS A 213 -19.21 8.70 13.44
CA LYS A 213 -19.45 9.94 14.20
C LYS A 213 -18.32 10.29 15.21
N SER A 214 -17.14 9.78 15.00
CA SER A 214 -15.98 9.95 15.88
C SER A 214 -14.79 10.49 15.11
N LYS A 215 -13.91 11.24 15.79
CA LYS A 215 -12.71 11.79 15.17
C LYS A 215 -11.57 10.77 15.26
N VAL A 216 -11.23 10.11 14.17
CA VAL A 216 -9.91 9.47 13.97
C VAL A 216 -9.04 10.46 13.21
N PHE A 217 -7.78 10.45 13.55
CA PHE A 217 -6.79 11.25 12.87
C PHE A 217 -6.68 10.78 11.41
N ALA A 218 -7.14 11.58 10.47
CA ALA A 218 -7.00 11.37 9.04
C ALA A 218 -5.98 12.39 8.54
N GLU A 219 -4.81 11.93 8.12
CA GLU A 219 -3.79 12.76 7.46
C GLU A 219 -3.83 12.52 5.96
N ASP A 220 -3.54 13.56 5.19
CA ASP A 220 -3.28 13.47 3.76
C ASP A 220 -1.83 12.98 3.52
N LYS A 221 -1.56 11.76 3.97
CA LYS A 221 -0.27 11.09 3.84
C LYS A 221 -0.49 9.62 3.51
N LEU A 222 0.43 9.04 2.74
CA LEU A 222 0.41 7.61 2.46
C LEU A 222 0.58 6.82 3.76
N PHE A 223 -0.15 5.71 3.89
CA PHE A 223 -0.14 4.84 5.07
C PHE A 223 -0.45 5.58 6.39
N ALA A 224 -1.40 6.52 6.36
CA ALA A 224 -1.87 7.20 7.57
C ALA A 224 -2.38 6.20 8.61
N THR A 225 -3.00 5.10 8.17
CA THR A 225 -3.46 3.99 9.01
C THR A 225 -2.58 2.77 8.76
N LEU A 226 -1.78 2.37 9.75
CA LEU A 226 -1.02 1.12 9.74
C LEU A 226 -1.65 0.08 10.69
N ASP A 227 -2.13 0.54 11.83
CA ASP A 227 -2.82 -0.28 12.83
C ASP A 227 -4.32 -0.33 12.50
N THR A 228 -4.87 -1.53 12.36
CA THR A 228 -6.30 -1.70 12.06
C THR A 228 -7.16 -1.13 13.18
N THR A 229 -8.04 -0.22 12.84
CA THR A 229 -9.02 0.33 13.79
C THR A 229 -10.39 -0.32 13.52
N VAL A 230 -10.95 -0.98 14.53
CA VAL A 230 -12.28 -1.59 14.47
C VAL A 230 -13.26 -0.78 15.31
N ARG A 231 -14.42 -0.42 14.73
CA ARG A 231 -15.45 0.35 15.40
C ARG A 231 -16.82 -0.27 15.22
N LYS A 232 -17.60 -0.23 16.29
CA LYS A 232 -19.03 -0.57 16.22
C LYS A 232 -19.78 0.63 15.64
N ILE A 233 -20.46 0.41 14.54
CA ILE A 233 -21.33 1.40 13.89
C ILE A 233 -22.77 0.90 13.99
N VAL A 234 -23.70 1.84 14.15
CA VAL A 234 -25.13 1.55 14.13
C VAL A 234 -25.75 2.45 13.07
N ILE A 235 -26.33 1.84 12.05
CA ILE A 235 -27.14 2.52 11.06
C ILE A 235 -28.58 2.07 11.27
N ARG A 236 -29.49 3.03 11.53
CA ARG A 236 -30.87 2.73 11.96
C ARG A 236 -30.87 1.79 13.17
N ASN A 237 -31.37 0.57 13.01
CA ASN A 237 -31.49 -0.44 14.06
C ASN A 237 -30.41 -1.56 13.97
N LEU A 238 -29.47 -1.48 13.01
CA LEU A 238 -28.53 -2.57 12.72
C LEU A 238 -27.10 -2.21 13.14
N PRO A 239 -26.57 -2.83 14.20
CA PRO A 239 -25.19 -2.71 14.58
C PRO A 239 -24.28 -3.64 13.75
N PHE A 240 -23.12 -3.14 13.33
CA PHE A 240 -22.07 -3.91 12.68
C PHE A 240 -20.68 -3.38 13.07
N LEU A 241 -19.64 -4.13 12.77
CA LEU A 241 -18.27 -3.72 12.97
C LEU A 241 -17.70 -3.20 11.64
N LEU A 242 -17.12 -2.02 11.67
CA LEU A 242 -16.40 -1.44 10.54
C LEU A 242 -14.92 -1.37 10.90
N SER A 243 -14.06 -1.95 10.06
CA SER A 243 -12.61 -1.93 10.22
C SER A 243 -11.96 -1.09 9.11
N ASP A 244 -11.12 -0.13 9.52
CA ASP A 244 -10.21 0.57 8.61
C ASP A 244 -8.93 -0.24 8.48
N THR A 245 -8.48 -0.44 7.25
CA THR A 245 -7.33 -1.28 6.95
C THR A 245 -6.17 -0.48 6.35
N VAL A 246 -5.00 -1.08 6.35
CA VAL A 246 -3.83 -0.50 5.67
C VAL A 246 -4.15 -0.26 4.21
N GLY A 247 -3.79 0.93 3.69
CA GLY A 247 -3.94 1.22 2.27
C GLY A 247 -3.06 0.34 1.40
N PHE A 248 -3.64 -0.20 0.35
CA PHE A 248 -2.88 -0.92 -0.65
C PHE A 248 -2.06 0.04 -1.51
N ILE A 249 -0.96 -0.44 -2.03
CA ILE A 249 -0.07 0.32 -2.91
C ILE A 249 0.48 -0.61 -4.00
N ARG A 250 0.84 -0.05 -5.12
CA ARG A 250 1.51 -0.78 -6.20
C ARG A 250 2.83 -1.39 -5.73
N LYS A 251 3.16 -2.59 -6.20
CA LYS A 251 4.39 -3.32 -5.83
C LYS A 251 4.58 -3.44 -4.31
N LEU A 252 3.49 -3.75 -3.58
CA LEU A 252 3.59 -4.02 -2.14
C LEU A 252 4.55 -5.21 -1.93
N PRO A 253 5.60 -5.06 -1.11
CA PRO A 253 6.56 -6.14 -0.89
C PRO A 253 5.88 -7.40 -0.33
N THR A 254 6.19 -8.57 -0.89
CA THR A 254 5.63 -9.86 -0.43
C THR A 254 5.97 -10.16 1.02
N GLN A 255 7.16 -9.75 1.49
CA GLN A 255 7.57 -9.85 2.89
C GLN A 255 6.63 -9.06 3.81
N LEU A 256 6.14 -7.90 3.34
CA LEU A 256 5.14 -7.12 4.08
C LEU A 256 3.78 -7.81 4.09
N ILE A 257 3.33 -8.36 2.98
CA ILE A 257 2.05 -9.11 2.92
C ILE A 257 2.07 -10.27 3.91
N GLU A 258 3.18 -11.02 3.97
CA GLU A 258 3.34 -12.10 4.96
C GLU A 258 3.37 -11.57 6.41
N SER A 259 4.06 -10.47 6.65
CA SER A 259 4.20 -9.89 7.99
C SER A 259 2.91 -9.23 8.46
N PHE A 260 2.15 -8.60 7.55
CA PHE A 260 0.85 -7.96 7.82
C PHE A 260 -0.34 -8.90 7.65
N LYS A 261 -0.10 -10.20 7.55
CA LYS A 261 -1.16 -11.20 7.34
C LYS A 261 -2.31 -11.06 8.33
N SER A 262 -2.03 -10.70 9.57
CA SER A 262 -3.07 -10.54 10.59
C SER A 262 -3.79 -9.17 10.56
N THR A 263 -3.15 -8.10 10.09
CA THR A 263 -3.85 -6.84 9.78
C THR A 263 -4.77 -7.05 8.57
N LEU A 264 -4.35 -7.86 7.62
CA LEU A 264 -5.15 -8.31 6.50
C LEU A 264 -6.16 -9.41 6.89
N ASP A 265 -6.02 -10.04 8.07
CA ASP A 265 -7.01 -10.99 8.60
C ASP A 265 -8.36 -10.32 8.88
N GLU A 266 -8.40 -9.03 9.22
CA GLU A 266 -9.67 -8.31 9.32
C GLU A 266 -10.39 -8.26 7.95
N VAL A 267 -9.65 -8.15 6.85
CA VAL A 267 -10.22 -8.27 5.49
C VAL A 267 -10.63 -9.70 5.19
N ARG A 268 -9.81 -10.68 5.60
CA ARG A 268 -10.13 -12.12 5.41
C ARG A 268 -11.34 -12.58 6.22
N GLU A 269 -11.55 -12.01 7.39
CA GLU A 269 -12.68 -12.32 8.27
C GLU A 269 -13.91 -11.44 8.01
N ALA A 270 -13.78 -10.41 7.17
CA ALA A 270 -14.91 -9.56 6.80
C ALA A 270 -15.97 -10.31 6.01
N ASP A 271 -17.22 -9.98 6.30
CA ASP A 271 -18.40 -10.49 5.61
C ASP A 271 -18.74 -9.67 4.38
N LEU A 272 -18.36 -8.38 4.40
CA LEU A 272 -18.59 -7.41 3.34
C LEU A 272 -17.35 -6.53 3.19
N LEU A 273 -16.96 -6.22 1.97
CA LEU A 273 -15.90 -5.27 1.67
C LEU A 273 -16.48 -3.95 1.20
N LEU A 274 -15.96 -2.85 1.73
CA LEU A 274 -16.21 -1.51 1.24
C LEU A 274 -14.98 -1.07 0.45
N HIS A 275 -15.00 -1.25 -0.87
CA HIS A 275 -13.87 -0.93 -1.74
C HIS A 275 -13.92 0.54 -2.15
N VAL A 276 -13.02 1.34 -1.58
CA VAL A 276 -12.93 2.78 -1.83
C VAL A 276 -11.90 3.06 -2.91
N VAL A 277 -12.30 3.86 -3.88
CA VAL A 277 -11.51 4.26 -5.05
C VAL A 277 -11.50 5.77 -5.15
N ASP A 278 -10.36 6.35 -5.50
CA ASP A 278 -10.21 7.77 -5.80
C ASP A 278 -10.45 7.99 -7.29
N ILE A 279 -11.64 8.50 -7.67
CA ILE A 279 -11.99 8.71 -9.08
C ILE A 279 -11.24 9.89 -9.70
N SER A 280 -10.74 10.81 -8.89
CA SER A 280 -9.99 11.96 -9.39
C SER A 280 -8.59 11.60 -9.94
N HIS A 281 -8.13 10.38 -9.65
CA HIS A 281 -6.84 9.90 -10.14
C HIS A 281 -6.97 9.29 -11.54
N SER A 282 -6.15 9.74 -12.50
CA SER A 282 -6.18 9.28 -13.91
C SER A 282 -6.11 7.76 -14.06
N ASN A 283 -5.35 7.07 -13.19
CA ASN A 283 -5.14 5.63 -13.22
C ASN A 283 -5.96 4.87 -12.16
N PHE A 284 -7.15 5.35 -11.78
CA PHE A 284 -7.95 4.69 -10.74
C PHE A 284 -8.34 3.24 -11.09
N GLU A 285 -8.51 2.89 -12.38
CA GLU A 285 -8.77 1.51 -12.81
C GLU A 285 -7.57 0.59 -12.51
N GLU A 286 -6.31 1.07 -12.64
CA GLU A 286 -5.11 0.31 -12.22
C GLU A 286 -5.05 0.14 -10.71
N HIS A 287 -5.47 1.15 -9.95
CA HIS A 287 -5.56 1.06 -8.50
C HIS A 287 -6.57 -0.01 -8.06
N ILE A 288 -7.72 -0.11 -8.73
CA ILE A 288 -8.69 -1.20 -8.52
C ILE A 288 -8.01 -2.55 -8.76
N GLY A 289 -7.34 -2.73 -9.91
CA GLY A 289 -6.63 -3.97 -10.23
C GLY A 289 -5.53 -4.33 -9.23
N ALA A 290 -4.79 -3.34 -8.70
CA ALA A 290 -3.77 -3.57 -7.67
C ALA A 290 -4.39 -4.06 -6.35
N VAL A 291 -5.54 -3.50 -5.96
CA VAL A 291 -6.30 -3.93 -4.78
C VAL A 291 -6.84 -5.34 -4.98
N GLU A 292 -7.47 -5.63 -6.12
CA GLU A 292 -8.02 -6.95 -6.44
C GLU A 292 -6.93 -8.03 -6.44
N LYS A 293 -5.76 -7.75 -7.01
CA LYS A 293 -4.61 -8.66 -6.97
C LYS A 293 -4.20 -8.98 -5.54
N THR A 294 -4.12 -7.97 -4.67
CA THR A 294 -3.76 -8.19 -3.27
C THR A 294 -4.87 -8.96 -2.52
N LEU A 295 -6.15 -8.68 -2.81
CA LEU A 295 -7.28 -9.44 -2.27
C LEU A 295 -7.24 -10.91 -2.69
N ASP A 296 -6.79 -11.22 -3.91
CA ASP A 296 -6.58 -12.59 -4.39
C ASP A 296 -5.45 -13.29 -3.62
N GLU A 297 -4.30 -12.62 -3.44
CA GLU A 297 -3.16 -13.14 -2.67
C GLU A 297 -3.52 -13.51 -1.22
N ILE A 298 -4.44 -12.75 -0.60
CA ILE A 298 -4.97 -13.06 0.75
C ILE A 298 -6.22 -13.94 0.74
N LYS A 299 -6.64 -14.47 -0.41
CA LYS A 299 -7.83 -15.33 -0.60
C LYS A 299 -9.14 -14.66 -0.13
N SER A 300 -9.28 -13.39 -0.43
CA SER A 300 -10.47 -12.59 -0.10
C SER A 300 -11.17 -12.02 -1.33
N LEU A 301 -10.69 -12.35 -2.53
CA LEU A 301 -11.37 -12.04 -3.78
C LEU A 301 -12.69 -12.81 -3.87
N GLY A 302 -13.73 -12.18 -4.41
CA GLY A 302 -15.06 -12.79 -4.54
C GLY A 302 -15.98 -12.62 -3.33
N LYS A 303 -15.54 -11.95 -2.26
CA LYS A 303 -16.45 -11.56 -1.17
C LYS A 303 -17.47 -10.53 -1.65
N PRO A 304 -18.68 -10.48 -1.03
CA PRO A 304 -19.60 -9.37 -1.27
C PRO A 304 -18.89 -8.04 -1.10
N SER A 305 -19.04 -7.12 -2.05
CA SER A 305 -18.38 -5.82 -2.00
C SER A 305 -19.31 -4.70 -2.46
N ILE A 306 -19.14 -3.51 -1.86
CA ILE A 306 -19.68 -2.25 -2.30
C ILE A 306 -18.51 -1.44 -2.85
N MET A 307 -18.62 -0.95 -4.09
CA MET A 307 -17.65 -0.07 -4.71
C MET A 307 -17.99 1.38 -4.43
N VAL A 308 -17.05 2.14 -3.90
CA VAL A 308 -17.24 3.55 -3.52
C VAL A 308 -16.21 4.41 -4.24
N PHE A 309 -16.67 5.15 -5.23
CA PHE A 309 -15.88 6.17 -5.91
C PHE A 309 -15.92 7.47 -5.11
N ASN A 310 -14.81 7.78 -4.45
CA ASN A 310 -14.66 8.97 -3.60
C ASN A 310 -13.93 10.08 -4.35
N LYS A 311 -13.97 11.29 -3.79
CA LYS A 311 -13.36 12.50 -4.31
C LYS A 311 -13.96 12.99 -5.63
N ILE A 312 -15.26 12.81 -5.81
CA ILE A 312 -15.97 13.37 -6.99
C ILE A 312 -15.84 14.89 -7.08
N ASP A 313 -15.57 15.56 -5.97
CA ASP A 313 -15.30 17.00 -5.86
C ASP A 313 -14.01 17.45 -6.56
N ASN A 314 -13.04 16.54 -6.71
CA ASN A 314 -11.75 16.78 -7.37
C ASN A 314 -11.68 16.16 -8.77
N TYR A 315 -12.76 15.52 -9.22
CA TYR A 315 -12.78 14.89 -10.53
C TYR A 315 -13.09 15.92 -11.62
N GLU A 316 -12.19 16.04 -12.57
CA GLU A 316 -12.36 16.88 -13.75
C GLU A 316 -12.11 16.01 -15.00
N PRO A 317 -13.14 15.83 -15.86
CA PRO A 317 -12.94 15.11 -17.12
C PRO A 317 -12.01 15.91 -18.05
N VAL A 318 -11.18 15.23 -18.79
CA VAL A 318 -10.36 15.89 -19.82
C VAL A 318 -11.29 16.45 -20.89
N ASN A 319 -11.14 17.73 -21.20
CA ASN A 319 -11.96 18.38 -22.23
C ASN A 319 -11.77 17.69 -23.58
N TYR A 320 -12.88 17.32 -24.19
CA TYR A 320 -12.95 16.75 -25.53
C TYR A 320 -13.56 17.78 -26.49
N ASP A 321 -12.76 18.17 -27.50
CA ASP A 321 -13.27 19.05 -28.55
C ASP A 321 -14.00 18.19 -29.60
N LYS A 322 -15.32 18.39 -29.70
CA LYS A 322 -16.17 17.65 -30.64
C LYS A 322 -15.96 18.08 -32.09
N ASP A 323 -15.35 19.24 -32.31
CA ASP A 323 -15.07 19.81 -33.63
C ASP A 323 -13.69 19.39 -34.17
N ASP A 324 -12.85 18.79 -33.34
CA ASP A 324 -11.59 18.20 -33.77
C ASP A 324 -11.82 16.78 -34.33
N LEU A 325 -11.78 16.67 -35.65
CA LEU A 325 -11.98 15.41 -36.39
C LEU A 325 -10.88 14.34 -36.10
N ILE A 326 -9.80 14.71 -35.46
CA ILE A 326 -8.64 13.83 -35.16
C ILE A 326 -8.69 13.34 -33.71
N ALA A 327 -9.35 14.08 -32.82
CA ALA A 327 -9.46 13.71 -31.42
C ALA A 327 -10.44 12.53 -31.24
N GLU A 328 -9.94 11.39 -30.79
CA GLU A 328 -10.76 10.26 -30.37
C GLU A 328 -11.18 10.45 -28.91
N ARG A 329 -12.50 10.33 -28.66
CA ARG A 329 -13.01 10.34 -27.29
C ARG A 329 -12.61 9.07 -26.58
N ASP A 330 -11.94 9.20 -25.44
CA ASP A 330 -11.57 8.09 -24.59
C ASP A 330 -12.22 8.17 -23.19
N LYS A 331 -11.87 7.25 -22.33
CA LYS A 331 -12.43 7.19 -20.96
C LYS A 331 -12.05 8.40 -20.10
N SER A 332 -11.00 9.13 -20.41
CA SER A 332 -10.58 10.32 -19.65
C SER A 332 -11.56 11.51 -19.85
N ASN A 333 -12.38 11.44 -20.90
CA ASN A 333 -13.38 12.46 -21.24
C ASN A 333 -14.77 12.16 -20.61
N PHE A 334 -14.91 11.06 -19.85
CA PHE A 334 -16.20 10.68 -19.30
C PHE A 334 -16.60 11.61 -18.16
N SER A 335 -17.87 12.02 -18.15
CA SER A 335 -18.45 12.71 -17.00
C SER A 335 -18.67 11.74 -15.83
N ILE A 336 -18.97 12.30 -14.65
CA ILE A 336 -19.30 11.47 -13.47
C ILE A 336 -20.51 10.58 -13.76
N GLU A 337 -21.55 11.11 -14.43
CA GLU A 337 -22.76 10.38 -14.79
C GLU A 337 -22.45 9.22 -15.75
N GLU A 338 -21.54 9.42 -16.70
CA GLU A 338 -21.11 8.36 -17.63
C GLU A 338 -20.34 7.25 -16.93
N TRP A 339 -19.47 7.61 -15.97
CA TRP A 339 -18.80 6.64 -15.11
C TRP A 339 -19.80 5.90 -14.21
N GLU A 340 -20.77 6.61 -13.65
CA GLU A 340 -21.83 6.02 -12.84
C GLU A 340 -22.61 4.98 -13.64
N HIS A 341 -23.09 5.32 -14.82
CA HIS A 341 -23.75 4.37 -15.72
C HIS A 341 -22.86 3.18 -16.08
N THR A 342 -21.58 3.41 -16.35
CA THR A 342 -20.63 2.35 -16.71
C THR A 342 -20.47 1.35 -15.59
N TRP A 343 -20.28 1.82 -14.36
CA TRP A 343 -20.04 0.95 -13.20
C TRP A 343 -21.34 0.36 -12.63
N MET A 344 -22.45 1.07 -12.69
CA MET A 344 -23.78 0.52 -12.33
C MET A 344 -24.18 -0.63 -13.26
N ASN A 345 -23.86 -0.55 -14.53
CA ASN A 345 -24.07 -1.66 -15.47
C ASN A 345 -23.25 -2.91 -15.12
N LYS A 346 -22.08 -2.75 -14.49
CA LYS A 346 -21.22 -3.87 -14.08
C LYS A 346 -21.58 -4.47 -12.73
N LEU A 347 -21.93 -3.65 -11.75
CA LEU A 347 -22.04 -4.04 -10.34
C LEU A 347 -23.43 -3.77 -9.73
N GLY A 348 -24.37 -3.18 -10.49
CA GLY A 348 -25.71 -2.81 -10.01
C GLY A 348 -25.68 -1.72 -8.95
N ASP A 349 -26.63 -1.78 -8.03
CA ASP A 349 -26.81 -0.76 -6.97
C ASP A 349 -25.68 -0.70 -5.92
N LYS A 350 -24.69 -1.58 -6.03
CA LYS A 350 -23.53 -1.67 -5.13
C LYS A 350 -22.40 -0.69 -5.48
N VAL A 351 -22.69 0.31 -6.29
CA VAL A 351 -21.77 1.37 -6.68
C VAL A 351 -22.29 2.70 -6.16
N LYS A 352 -21.41 3.47 -5.51
CA LYS A 352 -21.72 4.81 -4.99
C LYS A 352 -20.64 5.80 -5.33
N PHE A 353 -21.01 6.97 -5.80
CA PHE A 353 -20.12 8.09 -6.11
C PHE A 353 -20.30 9.15 -5.03
N ILE A 354 -19.25 9.46 -4.28
CA ILE A 354 -19.32 10.32 -3.09
C ILE A 354 -18.19 11.36 -3.05
N SER A 355 -18.45 12.41 -2.29
CA SER A 355 -17.39 13.25 -1.72
C SER A 355 -17.39 13.12 -0.20
N ALA A 356 -16.36 12.49 0.35
CA ALA A 356 -16.22 12.35 1.79
C ALA A 356 -15.92 13.69 2.48
N ILE A 357 -15.27 14.64 1.79
CA ILE A 357 -14.95 15.98 2.30
C ILE A 357 -16.21 16.84 2.31
N ASN A 358 -16.89 16.93 1.17
CA ASN A 358 -18.10 17.75 1.01
C ASN A 358 -19.37 17.06 1.53
N LYS A 359 -19.26 15.79 1.97
CA LYS A 359 -20.37 14.96 2.45
C LYS A 359 -21.47 14.72 1.41
N THR A 360 -21.12 14.75 0.13
CA THR A 360 -22.05 14.48 -0.96
C THR A 360 -22.34 12.98 -1.04
N ASN A 361 -23.62 12.61 -1.20
CA ASN A 361 -24.12 11.23 -1.36
C ASN A 361 -23.78 10.27 -0.20
N ILE A 362 -23.48 10.80 1.00
CA ILE A 362 -23.14 9.97 2.18
C ILE A 362 -24.35 9.19 2.71
N GLU A 363 -25.56 9.78 2.66
CA GLU A 363 -26.78 9.10 3.10
C GLU A 363 -27.12 7.92 2.17
N GLU A 364 -26.90 8.04 0.87
CA GLU A 364 -27.06 6.95 -0.10
C GLU A 364 -26.07 5.82 0.17
N LEU A 365 -24.82 6.15 0.53
CA LEU A 365 -23.82 5.17 0.95
C LEU A 365 -24.26 4.43 2.22
N LYS A 366 -24.80 5.15 3.22
CA LYS A 366 -25.33 4.54 4.46
C LYS A 366 -26.50 3.62 4.18
N GLU A 367 -27.39 3.99 3.27
CA GLU A 367 -28.52 3.17 2.88
C GLU A 367 -28.08 1.90 2.15
N CYS A 368 -27.14 2.00 1.23
CA CYS A 368 -26.56 0.85 0.54
C CYS A 368 -25.87 -0.11 1.54
N LEU A 369 -25.06 0.43 2.47
CA LEU A 369 -24.43 -0.33 3.55
C LEU A 369 -25.47 -1.02 4.42
N TYR A 370 -26.51 -0.32 4.85
CA TYR A 370 -27.58 -0.90 5.65
C TYR A 370 -28.23 -2.09 4.94
N ASN A 371 -28.59 -1.92 3.66
CA ASN A 371 -29.23 -2.95 2.88
C ASN A 371 -28.36 -4.20 2.71
N GLU A 372 -27.08 -4.05 2.39
CA GLU A 372 -26.16 -5.19 2.22
C GLU A 372 -25.85 -5.88 3.56
N VAL A 373 -25.59 -5.10 4.62
CA VAL A 373 -25.38 -5.67 5.97
C VAL A 373 -26.63 -6.40 6.48
N ARG A 374 -27.83 -5.85 6.22
CA ARG A 374 -29.11 -6.46 6.57
C ARG A 374 -29.30 -7.80 5.85
N LYS A 375 -29.02 -7.89 4.55
CA LYS A 375 -29.10 -9.16 3.79
C LYS A 375 -28.22 -10.23 4.43
N ILE A 376 -26.97 -9.89 4.77
CA ILE A 376 -26.04 -10.83 5.41
C ILE A 376 -26.52 -11.20 6.81
N HIS A 377 -27.03 -10.23 7.58
CA HIS A 377 -27.53 -10.44 8.94
C HIS A 377 -28.72 -11.43 8.95
N ILE A 378 -29.71 -11.22 8.10
CA ILE A 378 -30.90 -12.11 7.99
C ILE A 378 -30.48 -13.52 7.59
N THR A 379 -29.53 -13.67 6.69
CA THR A 379 -29.02 -15.00 6.28
C THR A 379 -28.31 -15.71 7.43
N ARG A 380 -27.52 -14.97 8.25
CA ARG A 380 -26.76 -15.54 9.37
C ARG A 380 -27.63 -15.79 10.61
N PHE A 381 -28.61 -14.94 10.86
CA PHE A 381 -29.46 -14.95 12.04
C PHE A 381 -30.95 -14.94 11.69
N PRO A 382 -31.49 -16.02 11.07
CA PRO A 382 -32.85 -16.04 10.53
C PRO A 382 -33.95 -15.95 11.60
N TYR A 383 -33.63 -16.18 12.88
CA TYR A 383 -34.58 -16.15 14.00
C TYR A 383 -34.34 -14.96 14.97
N ASN A 384 -33.48 -14.02 14.60
CA ASN A 384 -33.15 -12.92 15.47
C ASN A 384 -33.86 -11.66 14.96
N ASP A 385 -34.90 -11.23 15.68
CA ASP A 385 -35.46 -9.90 15.50
C ASP A 385 -34.37 -8.87 15.74
N PHE A 386 -34.30 -7.83 14.92
CA PHE A 386 -33.29 -6.82 15.01
C PHE A 386 -33.16 -6.30 16.44
N LEU A 387 -31.92 -6.22 16.98
CA LEU A 387 -31.59 -5.86 18.36
C LEU A 387 -32.16 -4.51 18.82
N TYR A 388 -32.62 -3.69 17.90
CA TYR A 388 -33.21 -2.39 18.16
C TYR A 388 -34.48 -2.23 17.31
N PRO A 389 -35.59 -1.72 17.91
CA PRO A 389 -36.79 -1.37 17.13
C PRO A 389 -36.44 -0.28 16.12
N GLU A 390 -37.12 -0.30 14.98
CA GLU A 390 -37.03 0.83 14.03
C GLU A 390 -37.57 2.06 14.76
N ILE A 391 -36.72 3.07 14.91
CA ILE A 391 -37.14 4.39 15.37
C ILE A 391 -37.66 5.10 14.13
N ASN A 392 -38.99 5.25 14.03
CA ASN A 392 -39.66 6.02 13.00
C ASN A 392 -39.20 7.48 12.99
#